data_9a954e98c197756aea92a01665ef3312
#
_entry.id   9a954e98c197756aea92a01665ef3312
#
_cell.length_a   1.000
_cell.length_b   1.000
_cell.length_c   1.000
_cell.angle_alpha   90.00
_cell.angle_beta   90.00
_cell.angle_gamma   90.00
#
_symmetry.space_group_name_H-M   'P 1'
#
loop_
_entity.id
_entity.type
_entity.pdbx_description
1 polymer ?
#
loop_
_entity_poly.entity_id
_entity_poly.type
_entity_poly.pdbx_seq_one_letter_code
_entity_poly.pdbx_strand_id
1 'polypeptide(L)'
;VSVPALALPSTVASLSPRPVPVVVPVLPVKKAPKTLSYTVTATTYWPEVSQTDDDPMETADGSRIPARHSSKTRWLAVSRDLLSQWGGPFRYGDTVRVAGISDALDGVYIIHDTMNRRHRHCVDVLVNERECKNGLEGRWTGIKLTRFVAQPLWRAG
;
A
#
# COMPACT_ATOMS: atom_id res chain seq x y z
N VAL A 1 -1.92 98.02 10.79
CA VAL A 1 -2.54 96.97 9.95
C VAL A 1 -1.56 95.79 9.95
N SER A 2 -1.91 94.78 10.76
CA SER A 2 -1.17 93.53 10.89
C SER A 2 -1.57 92.54 9.83
N VAL A 3 -0.58 91.91 9.18
CA VAL A 3 -0.82 90.82 8.22
C VAL A 3 -0.45 89.49 8.90
N PRO A 4 -1.31 88.47 8.94
CA PRO A 4 -0.93 87.20 9.52
C PRO A 4 -0.09 86.36 8.56
N ALA A 5 0.96 85.75 9.09
CA ALA A 5 1.78 84.79 8.37
C ALA A 5 1.07 83.44 8.17
N LEU A 6 1.00 82.98 6.92
CA LEU A 6 0.48 81.65 6.58
C LEU A 6 1.57 80.63 6.90
N ALA A 7 1.29 79.73 7.83
CA ALA A 7 2.13 78.58 8.07
C ALA A 7 1.79 77.48 7.06
N LEU A 8 2.75 76.95 6.33
CA LEU A 8 2.65 75.84 5.44
C LEU A 8 2.68 74.50 6.23
N PRO A 9 1.85 73.53 5.96
CA PRO A 9 1.92 72.24 6.63
C PRO A 9 3.08 71.40 6.02
N SER A 10 4.01 71.00 6.87
CA SER A 10 5.06 70.02 6.51
C SER A 10 4.47 68.64 6.38
N THR A 11 4.31 68.15 5.17
CA THR A 11 3.86 66.77 4.92
C THR A 11 5.05 65.84 5.11
N VAL A 12 5.10 65.15 6.24
CA VAL A 12 6.09 64.04 6.44
C VAL A 12 5.58 62.83 5.69
N ALA A 13 6.24 62.53 4.58
CA ALA A 13 5.95 61.29 3.85
C ALA A 13 6.43 60.10 4.69
N SER A 14 5.47 59.30 5.21
CA SER A 14 5.76 58.06 5.88
C SER A 14 6.20 57.02 4.84
N LEU A 15 7.49 56.69 4.81
CA LEU A 15 8.04 55.60 4.02
C LEU A 15 7.69 54.29 4.73
N SER A 16 6.64 53.61 4.26
CA SER A 16 6.37 52.23 4.67
C SER A 16 7.52 51.33 4.20
N PRO A 17 8.08 50.46 5.05
CA PRO A 17 9.13 49.55 4.64
C PRO A 17 8.55 48.53 3.63
N ARG A 18 9.19 48.42 2.47
CA ARG A 18 8.84 47.43 1.45
C ARG A 18 9.05 46.04 2.04
N PRO A 19 8.08 45.09 1.88
CA PRO A 19 8.26 43.71 2.32
C PRO A 19 9.42 43.09 1.55
N VAL A 20 10.43 42.64 2.26
CA VAL A 20 11.51 41.84 1.67
C VAL A 20 10.99 40.45 1.33
N PRO A 21 11.28 39.89 0.15
CA PRO A 21 10.84 38.54 -0.20
C PRO A 21 11.54 37.55 0.75
N VAL A 22 10.74 36.85 1.53
CA VAL A 22 11.21 35.71 2.32
C VAL A 22 11.52 34.58 1.37
N VAL A 23 12.78 34.32 1.11
CA VAL A 23 13.24 33.15 0.37
C VAL A 23 13.08 31.95 1.28
N VAL A 24 11.95 31.22 1.11
CA VAL A 24 11.76 29.95 1.78
C VAL A 24 12.69 28.94 1.09
N PRO A 25 13.63 28.31 1.82
CA PRO A 25 14.47 27.28 1.22
C PRO A 25 13.60 26.13 0.76
N VAL A 26 13.54 25.89 -0.55
CA VAL A 26 12.90 24.71 -1.11
C VAL A 26 13.79 23.52 -0.75
N LEU A 27 13.36 22.75 0.26
CA LEU A 27 14.02 21.50 0.61
C LEU A 27 13.96 20.56 -0.59
N PRO A 28 15.06 19.82 -0.90
CA PRO A 28 15.06 18.90 -2.02
C PRO A 28 13.98 17.85 -1.79
N VAL A 29 13.02 17.77 -2.71
CA VAL A 29 11.99 16.73 -2.72
C VAL A 29 12.71 15.39 -2.87
N LYS A 30 12.77 14.61 -1.78
CA LYS A 30 13.30 13.25 -1.83
C LYS A 30 12.49 12.47 -2.86
N LYS A 31 13.18 11.98 -3.89
CA LYS A 31 12.61 11.08 -4.90
C LYS A 31 11.89 9.95 -4.19
N ALA A 32 10.58 9.81 -4.43
CA ALA A 32 9.80 8.73 -3.84
C ALA A 32 10.48 7.38 -4.12
N PRO A 33 10.54 6.46 -3.15
CA PRO A 33 11.15 5.16 -3.35
C PRO A 33 10.48 4.47 -4.54
N LYS A 34 11.28 3.85 -5.42
CA LYS A 34 10.76 3.07 -6.54
C LYS A 34 9.92 1.92 -5.99
N THR A 35 8.61 2.05 -6.11
CA THR A 35 7.68 1.00 -5.74
C THR A 35 7.76 -0.11 -6.76
N LEU A 36 8.25 -1.29 -6.37
CA LEU A 36 8.29 -2.47 -7.24
C LEU A 36 6.87 -3.01 -7.39
N SER A 37 6.37 -3.01 -8.62
CA SER A 37 5.05 -3.52 -8.98
C SER A 37 5.19 -4.70 -9.94
N TYR A 38 4.42 -5.75 -9.71
CA TYR A 38 4.38 -6.97 -10.51
C TYR A 38 2.97 -7.16 -11.06
N THR A 39 2.88 -7.68 -12.28
CA THR A 39 1.60 -8.07 -12.88
C THR A 39 1.38 -9.55 -12.64
N VAL A 40 0.25 -9.90 -12.03
CA VAL A 40 -0.09 -11.27 -11.64
C VAL A 40 -1.52 -11.62 -12.05
N THR A 41 -1.84 -12.91 -11.97
CA THR A 41 -3.21 -13.41 -12.00
C THR A 41 -3.66 -13.64 -10.56
N ALA A 42 -4.83 -13.15 -10.19
CA ALA A 42 -5.42 -13.36 -8.88
C ALA A 42 -6.56 -14.38 -8.95
N THR A 43 -6.65 -15.22 -7.92
CA THR A 43 -7.78 -16.12 -7.64
C THR A 43 -8.17 -15.97 -6.18
N THR A 44 -9.21 -16.68 -5.76
CA THR A 44 -9.64 -16.76 -4.36
C THR A 44 -9.68 -18.20 -3.90
N TYR A 45 -9.34 -18.42 -2.62
CA TYR A 45 -9.39 -19.75 -2.01
C TYR A 45 -9.98 -19.69 -0.60
N TRP A 46 -10.47 -20.83 -0.14
CA TRP A 46 -10.82 -21.04 1.27
C TRP A 46 -10.26 -22.39 1.73
N PRO A 47 -9.95 -22.53 3.03
CA PRO A 47 -9.45 -23.78 3.58
C PRO A 47 -10.49 -24.90 3.43
N GLU A 48 -10.18 -25.88 2.62
CA GLU A 48 -11.03 -27.04 2.40
C GLU A 48 -10.21 -28.32 2.60
N VAL A 49 -10.74 -29.25 3.40
CA VAL A 49 -10.06 -30.52 3.75
C VAL A 49 -9.66 -31.33 2.53
N SER A 50 -10.40 -31.19 1.42
CA SER A 50 -10.14 -31.91 0.17
C SER A 50 -9.00 -31.34 -0.68
N GLN A 51 -8.52 -30.14 -0.37
CA GLN A 51 -7.55 -29.40 -1.21
C GLN A 51 -6.16 -29.25 -0.58
N THR A 52 -5.99 -29.64 0.66
CA THR A 52 -4.73 -29.48 1.42
C THR A 52 -4.29 -30.82 1.99
N ASP A 53 -2.99 -30.94 2.20
CA ASP A 53 -2.40 -32.00 3.01
C ASP A 53 -2.92 -31.87 4.47
N ASP A 54 -2.45 -32.58 5.40
CA ASP A 54 -2.96 -32.90 6.72
C ASP A 54 -3.70 -31.81 7.56
N ASP A 55 -3.41 -30.49 7.42
CA ASP A 55 -4.12 -29.41 8.14
C ASP A 55 -4.47 -28.21 7.22
N PRO A 56 -5.72 -28.10 6.73
CA PRO A 56 -6.14 -27.02 5.86
C PRO A 56 -6.16 -25.63 6.54
N MET A 57 -6.09 -25.59 7.86
CA MET A 57 -6.09 -24.34 8.64
C MET A 57 -4.67 -23.83 8.93
N GLU A 58 -3.63 -24.52 8.49
CA GLU A 58 -2.25 -24.08 8.62
C GLU A 58 -1.69 -23.66 7.26
N THR A 59 -1.12 -22.47 7.20
CA THR A 59 -0.48 -21.92 6.00
C THR A 59 0.98 -22.40 5.87
N ALA A 60 1.58 -22.22 4.71
CA ALA A 60 2.96 -22.67 4.45
C ALA A 60 4.02 -22.02 5.34
N ASP A 61 3.75 -20.87 5.94
CA ASP A 61 4.63 -20.23 6.92
C ASP A 61 4.39 -20.68 8.38
N GLY A 62 3.47 -21.63 8.59
CA GLY A 62 3.09 -22.14 9.90
C GLY A 62 2.06 -21.28 10.65
N SER A 63 1.51 -20.26 10.01
CA SER A 63 0.45 -19.45 10.62
C SER A 63 -0.86 -20.18 10.59
N ARG A 64 -1.66 -20.04 11.66
CA ARG A 64 -2.98 -20.66 11.73
C ARG A 64 -4.05 -19.71 11.25
N ILE A 65 -4.82 -20.14 10.25
CA ILE A 65 -5.93 -19.37 9.71
C ILE A 65 -7.01 -19.19 10.81
N PRO A 66 -7.45 -17.94 11.08
CA PRO A 66 -8.48 -17.70 12.09
C PRO A 66 -9.78 -18.45 11.75
N ALA A 67 -10.43 -19.03 12.74
CA ALA A 67 -11.68 -19.78 12.55
C ALA A 67 -12.80 -18.95 11.90
N ARG A 68 -12.79 -17.62 12.11
CA ARG A 68 -13.73 -16.68 11.47
C ARG A 68 -13.04 -15.86 10.37
N HIS A 69 -12.22 -16.52 9.56
CA HIS A 69 -11.57 -15.85 8.43
C HIS A 69 -12.59 -15.41 7.37
N SER A 70 -12.18 -14.39 6.61
CA SER A 70 -12.93 -13.84 5.47
C SER A 70 -11.98 -13.08 4.56
N SER A 71 -12.48 -12.49 3.50
CA SER A 71 -11.72 -11.54 2.66
C SER A 71 -11.08 -10.40 3.47
N LYS A 72 -11.68 -10.05 4.62
CA LYS A 72 -11.19 -9.02 5.54
C LYS A 72 -10.00 -9.47 6.40
N THR A 73 -9.69 -10.76 6.44
CA THR A 73 -8.48 -11.28 7.09
C THR A 73 -7.22 -10.79 6.39
N ARG A 74 -7.32 -10.49 5.10
CA ARG A 74 -6.24 -9.91 4.28
C ARG A 74 -4.97 -10.74 4.24
N TRP A 75 -5.13 -12.05 4.13
CA TRP A 75 -4.06 -13.00 3.91
C TRP A 75 -3.99 -13.43 2.44
N LEU A 76 -2.78 -13.68 1.97
CA LEU A 76 -2.50 -13.96 0.57
C LEU A 76 -1.57 -15.17 0.45
N ALA A 77 -1.92 -16.09 -0.44
CA ALA A 77 -1.00 -17.08 -0.96
C ALA A 77 -0.38 -16.55 -2.27
N VAL A 78 0.88 -16.88 -2.52
CA VAL A 78 1.57 -16.50 -3.76
C VAL A 78 2.19 -17.72 -4.42
N SER A 79 2.32 -17.70 -5.75
CA SER A 79 3.02 -18.77 -6.47
C SER A 79 4.51 -18.79 -6.09
N ARG A 80 5.12 -19.98 -6.16
CA ARG A 80 6.49 -20.20 -5.69
C ARG A 80 7.52 -19.28 -6.35
N ASP A 81 7.36 -18.99 -7.63
CA ASP A 81 8.25 -18.11 -8.38
C ASP A 81 8.25 -16.65 -7.88
N LEU A 82 7.28 -16.26 -7.08
CA LEU A 82 7.22 -14.95 -6.42
C LEU A 82 7.91 -14.95 -5.04
N LEU A 83 8.21 -16.11 -4.45
CA LEU A 83 8.85 -16.22 -3.14
C LEU A 83 10.38 -16.31 -3.22
N SER A 84 11.05 -15.62 -2.31
CA SER A 84 12.52 -15.48 -2.29
C SER A 84 13.26 -16.82 -2.14
N GLN A 85 12.66 -17.78 -1.47
CA GLN A 85 13.22 -19.14 -1.35
C GLN A 85 13.32 -19.87 -2.71
N TRP A 86 12.61 -19.39 -3.73
CA TRP A 86 12.70 -19.87 -5.12
C TRP A 86 13.13 -18.78 -6.10
N GLY A 87 13.81 -17.72 -5.61
CA GLY A 87 14.38 -16.64 -6.42
C GLY A 87 13.43 -15.46 -6.70
N GLY A 88 12.26 -15.45 -6.11
CA GLY A 88 11.27 -14.37 -6.26
C GLY A 88 11.54 -13.16 -5.37
N PRO A 89 10.76 -12.09 -5.53
CA PRO A 89 10.98 -10.83 -4.84
C PRO A 89 10.36 -10.76 -3.44
N PHE A 90 9.45 -11.65 -3.07
CA PHE A 90 8.66 -11.57 -1.83
C PHE A 90 9.09 -12.63 -0.80
N ARG A 91 8.72 -12.38 0.45
CA ARG A 91 8.88 -13.30 1.59
C ARG A 91 7.58 -13.46 2.33
N TYR A 92 7.43 -14.55 3.08
CA TYR A 92 6.35 -14.65 4.06
C TYR A 92 6.44 -13.51 5.07
N GLY A 93 5.30 -12.96 5.46
CA GLY A 93 5.20 -11.79 6.31
C GLY A 93 5.32 -10.44 5.57
N ASP A 94 5.71 -10.42 4.28
CA ASP A 94 5.72 -9.17 3.52
C ASP A 94 4.31 -8.60 3.39
N THR A 95 4.20 -7.29 3.57
CA THR A 95 2.98 -6.55 3.29
C THR A 95 2.97 -6.10 1.83
N VAL A 96 1.90 -6.40 1.12
CA VAL A 96 1.73 -6.10 -0.30
C VAL A 96 0.38 -5.45 -0.56
N ARG A 97 0.30 -4.66 -1.62
CA ARG A 97 -0.96 -4.12 -2.14
C ARG A 97 -1.38 -4.91 -3.36
N VAL A 98 -2.62 -5.36 -3.37
CA VAL A 98 -3.31 -5.96 -4.52
C VAL A 98 -4.28 -4.92 -5.08
N ALA A 99 -4.27 -4.71 -6.39
CA ALA A 99 -5.16 -3.75 -7.04
C ALA A 99 -5.58 -4.22 -8.44
N GLY A 100 -6.85 -4.05 -8.75
CA GLY A 100 -7.46 -4.35 -10.05
C GLY A 100 -8.38 -5.56 -10.05
N ILE A 101 -8.77 -6.11 -8.88
CA ILE A 101 -9.74 -7.18 -8.76
C ILE A 101 -11.15 -6.59 -8.64
N SER A 102 -11.43 -5.97 -7.50
CA SER A 102 -12.70 -5.31 -7.17
C SER A 102 -12.54 -4.49 -5.89
N ASP A 103 -13.49 -3.62 -5.60
CA ASP A 103 -13.49 -2.83 -4.36
C ASP A 103 -13.47 -3.70 -3.09
N ALA A 104 -14.05 -4.89 -3.13
CA ALA A 104 -14.09 -5.82 -2.01
C ALA A 104 -12.74 -6.51 -1.77
N LEU A 105 -12.00 -6.81 -2.85
CA LEU A 105 -10.77 -7.60 -2.80
C LEU A 105 -9.50 -6.77 -2.99
N ASP A 106 -9.59 -5.57 -3.53
CA ASP A 106 -8.46 -4.66 -3.60
C ASP A 106 -8.05 -4.21 -2.20
N GLY A 107 -6.76 -4.10 -1.94
CA GLY A 107 -6.28 -3.65 -0.65
C GLY A 107 -4.91 -4.17 -0.27
N VAL A 108 -4.61 -4.08 1.02
CA VAL A 108 -3.34 -4.46 1.61
C VAL A 108 -3.45 -5.84 2.23
N TYR A 109 -2.48 -6.70 1.93
CA TYR A 109 -2.44 -8.11 2.33
C TYR A 109 -1.10 -8.46 2.95
N ILE A 110 -1.08 -9.53 3.75
CA ILE A 110 0.13 -10.15 4.26
C ILE A 110 0.29 -11.52 3.59
N ILE A 111 1.49 -11.82 3.11
CA ILE A 111 1.81 -13.12 2.49
C ILE A 111 2.06 -14.15 3.59
N HIS A 112 1.21 -15.17 3.69
CA HIS A 112 1.33 -16.26 4.66
C HIS A 112 1.45 -17.63 4.01
N ASP A 113 1.08 -17.74 2.73
CA ASP A 113 0.92 -19.04 2.11
C ASP A 113 1.55 -19.11 0.71
N THR A 114 1.68 -20.32 0.19
CA THR A 114 2.19 -20.59 -1.15
C THR A 114 1.25 -21.49 -1.95
N MET A 115 1.14 -21.18 -3.22
CA MET A 115 0.34 -21.97 -4.16
C MET A 115 1.09 -23.21 -4.64
N ASN A 116 0.35 -24.18 -5.20
CA ASN A 116 0.94 -25.34 -5.83
C ASN A 116 1.96 -24.93 -6.92
N ARG A 117 3.06 -25.72 -7.05
CA ARG A 117 4.19 -25.46 -7.97
C ARG A 117 3.80 -25.24 -9.44
N ARG A 118 2.63 -25.69 -9.86
CA ARG A 118 2.11 -25.50 -11.23
C ARG A 118 1.70 -24.07 -11.53
N HIS A 119 1.40 -23.27 -10.50
CA HIS A 119 1.02 -21.87 -10.63
C HIS A 119 2.26 -20.98 -10.75
N ARG A 120 2.21 -20.02 -11.65
CA ARG A 120 3.27 -19.03 -11.87
C ARG A 120 2.66 -17.65 -12.04
N HIS A 121 3.32 -16.64 -11.46
CA HIS A 121 2.85 -15.25 -11.45
C HIS A 121 1.38 -15.15 -11.00
N CYS A 122 1.04 -15.90 -9.97
CA CYS A 122 -0.31 -15.98 -9.43
C CYS A 122 -0.31 -15.62 -7.95
N VAL A 123 -1.44 -15.07 -7.52
CA VAL A 123 -1.77 -14.85 -6.11
C VAL A 123 -3.15 -15.42 -5.82
N ASP A 124 -3.39 -15.82 -4.58
CA ASP A 124 -4.64 -16.42 -4.15
C ASP A 124 -5.10 -15.75 -2.85
N VAL A 125 -6.26 -15.11 -2.91
CA VAL A 125 -6.80 -14.30 -1.81
C VAL A 125 -7.61 -15.22 -0.89
N LEU A 126 -7.28 -15.21 0.41
CA LEU A 126 -8.06 -15.92 1.41
C LEU A 126 -9.44 -15.29 1.57
N VAL A 127 -10.46 -16.09 1.38
CA VAL A 127 -11.88 -15.76 1.60
C VAL A 127 -12.52 -16.88 2.44
N ASN A 128 -13.79 -16.79 2.74
CA ASN A 128 -14.53 -17.93 3.27
C ASN A 128 -15.48 -18.53 2.20
N GLU A 129 -15.93 -19.75 2.44
CA GLU A 129 -16.82 -20.48 1.52
C GLU A 129 -18.09 -19.67 1.19
N ARG A 130 -18.66 -18.97 2.19
CA ARG A 130 -19.87 -18.17 2.01
C ARG A 130 -19.64 -16.98 1.08
N GLU A 131 -18.49 -16.32 1.20
CA GLU A 131 -18.10 -15.21 0.33
C GLU A 131 -17.91 -15.69 -1.11
N CYS A 132 -17.30 -16.85 -1.32
CA CYS A 132 -17.20 -17.47 -2.64
C CYS A 132 -18.58 -17.72 -3.25
N LYS A 133 -19.47 -18.39 -2.52
CA LYS A 133 -20.85 -18.66 -2.98
C LYS A 133 -21.62 -17.38 -3.26
N ASN A 134 -21.26 -16.26 -2.63
CA ASN A 134 -21.87 -14.95 -2.83
C ASN A 134 -21.17 -14.10 -3.90
N GLY A 135 -20.31 -14.67 -4.74
CA GLY A 135 -19.74 -14.03 -5.91
C GLY A 135 -18.32 -13.51 -5.77
N LEU A 136 -17.61 -13.82 -4.67
CA LEU A 136 -16.17 -13.51 -4.54
C LEU A 136 -15.27 -14.62 -5.13
N GLU A 137 -15.82 -15.63 -5.74
CA GLU A 137 -15.05 -16.61 -6.51
C GLU A 137 -14.73 -16.06 -7.88
N GLY A 138 -13.47 -16.22 -8.32
CA GLY A 138 -13.09 -15.77 -9.65
C GLY A 138 -11.62 -15.92 -9.99
N ARG A 139 -11.31 -15.51 -11.22
CA ARG A 139 -9.95 -15.42 -11.75
C ARG A 139 -9.81 -14.10 -12.48
N TRP A 140 -8.85 -13.30 -12.07
CA TRP A 140 -8.59 -11.97 -12.64
C TRP A 140 -7.16 -11.87 -13.14
N THR A 141 -6.98 -11.40 -14.36
CA THR A 141 -5.67 -11.20 -14.97
C THR A 141 -5.26 -9.73 -14.96
N GLY A 142 -3.97 -9.45 -15.09
CA GLY A 142 -3.47 -8.08 -15.12
C GLY A 142 -3.52 -7.35 -13.77
N ILE A 143 -3.59 -8.09 -12.67
CA ILE A 143 -3.65 -7.54 -11.32
C ILE A 143 -2.28 -7.00 -10.92
N LYS A 144 -2.26 -5.85 -10.29
CA LYS A 144 -1.03 -5.24 -9.76
C LYS A 144 -0.78 -5.68 -8.33
N LEU A 145 0.39 -6.31 -8.13
CA LEU A 145 0.94 -6.66 -6.83
C LEU A 145 2.11 -5.74 -6.51
N THR A 146 2.00 -4.93 -5.49
CA THR A 146 2.98 -3.91 -5.14
C THR A 146 3.51 -4.14 -3.73
N ARG A 147 4.84 -4.17 -3.57
CA ARG A 147 5.46 -4.31 -2.26
C ARG A 147 5.40 -3.00 -1.48
N PHE A 148 4.94 -3.06 -0.23
CA PHE A 148 5.14 -1.98 0.72
C PHE A 148 6.57 -2.05 1.28
N VAL A 149 7.40 -1.07 0.93
CA VAL A 149 8.67 -0.85 1.62
C VAL A 149 8.34 0.10 2.77
N ALA A 150 8.41 -0.40 4.00
CA ALA A 150 8.30 0.48 5.16
C ALA A 150 9.38 1.56 5.05
N GLN A 151 8.96 2.82 5.07
CA GLN A 151 9.90 3.94 5.17
C GLN A 151 10.63 3.80 6.50
N PRO A 152 11.97 3.81 6.53
CA PRO A 152 12.67 3.87 7.79
C PRO A 152 12.25 5.17 8.48
N LEU A 153 11.68 5.04 9.67
CA LEU A 153 11.44 6.19 10.55
C LEU A 153 12.82 6.79 10.88
N TRP A 154 13.15 7.91 10.26
CA TRP A 154 14.30 8.70 10.65
C TRP A 154 14.07 9.16 12.09
N ARG A 155 14.80 8.58 13.01
CA ARG A 155 14.96 9.21 14.30
C ARG A 155 15.61 10.56 14.04
N ALA A 156 14.86 11.64 14.27
CA ALA A 156 15.44 12.96 14.42
C ALA A 156 16.37 12.88 15.64
N GLY A 157 17.66 12.99 15.39
CA GLY A 157 18.67 13.18 16.44
C GLY A 157 18.64 14.59 16.95
#